data_f4063c574451345d69e2cd0e3250f7af
#
_entry.id   f4063c574451345d69e2cd0e3250f7af
#
_cell.length_a   1.000
_cell.length_b   1.000
_cell.length_c   1.000
_cell.angle_alpha   90.00
_cell.angle_beta   90.00
_cell.angle_gamma   90.00
#
_symmetry.space_group_name_H-M   'P 1'
#
loop_
_entity.id
_entity.type
_entity.pdbx_description
1 polymer ?
#
loop_
_entity_poly.entity_id
_entity_poly.type
_entity_poly.pdbx_seq_one_letter_code
_entity_poly.pdbx_strand_id
1 'polypeptide(L)'
;MQTDVYEVIDALDDEQQRADSKRLIELFKQLSGEPPKMWYSGTIGFGRYHYRYDSGREGDFFRIGFAPRKGKLSIHILPDLDRFEATVKKLGQYKTGRSCLYVKRLDDIDVETLQQLARQALEEMNRLYPPES
;
A
#
# COMPACT_ATOMS: atom_id res chain seq x y z
N MET A 1 -10.33 17.18 12.46
CA MET A 1 -11.13 16.01 12.03
C MET A 1 -10.36 15.24 10.97
N GLN A 2 -10.34 13.92 11.13
CA GLN A 2 -9.75 13.09 10.09
C GLN A 2 -10.67 13.01 8.88
N THR A 3 -10.11 13.14 7.69
CA THR A 3 -10.86 12.95 6.46
C THR A 3 -11.24 11.47 6.35
N ASP A 4 -12.50 11.19 6.08
CA ASP A 4 -12.96 9.83 5.87
C ASP A 4 -12.34 9.31 4.56
N VAL A 5 -11.67 8.16 4.66
CA VAL A 5 -11.04 7.51 3.51
C VAL A 5 -12.04 7.26 2.38
N TYR A 6 -13.26 6.82 2.72
CA TYR A 6 -14.28 6.52 1.71
C TYR A 6 -14.81 7.78 1.03
N GLU A 7 -14.84 8.91 1.71
CA GLU A 7 -15.19 10.19 1.08
C GLU A 7 -14.17 10.58 0.02
N VAL A 8 -12.88 10.36 0.31
CA VAL A 8 -11.81 10.62 -0.65
C VAL A 8 -11.97 9.73 -1.89
N ILE A 9 -12.24 8.44 -1.68
CA ILE A 9 -12.44 7.50 -2.78
C ILE A 9 -13.66 7.88 -3.62
N ASP A 10 -14.78 8.20 -2.98
CA ASP A 10 -16.01 8.55 -3.69
C ASP A 10 -15.89 9.86 -4.48
N ALA A 11 -14.94 10.72 -4.12
CA ALA A 11 -14.67 11.96 -4.82
C ALA A 11 -13.78 11.79 -6.08
N LEU A 12 -13.25 10.59 -6.31
CA LEU A 12 -12.44 10.32 -7.50
C LEU A 12 -13.32 10.36 -8.76
N ASP A 13 -12.80 10.96 -9.83
CA ASP A 13 -13.52 11.09 -11.09
C ASP A 13 -13.65 9.77 -11.83
N ASP A 14 -12.66 8.90 -11.72
CA ASP A 14 -12.59 7.65 -12.47
C ASP A 14 -13.33 6.54 -11.71
N GLU A 15 -14.40 6.03 -12.32
CA GLU A 15 -15.21 4.96 -11.75
C GLU A 15 -14.39 3.69 -11.48
N GLN A 16 -13.49 3.34 -12.41
CA GLN A 16 -12.63 2.17 -12.27
C GLN A 16 -11.69 2.33 -11.07
N GLN A 17 -11.13 3.54 -10.90
CA GLN A 17 -10.28 3.84 -9.76
C GLN A 17 -11.04 3.75 -8.43
N ARG A 18 -12.29 4.21 -8.41
CA ARG A 18 -13.11 4.08 -7.19
C ARG A 18 -13.30 2.62 -6.82
N ALA A 19 -13.65 1.78 -7.80
CA ALA A 19 -13.85 0.35 -7.58
C ALA A 19 -12.57 -0.34 -7.14
N ASP A 20 -11.45 -0.06 -7.83
CA ASP A 20 -10.15 -0.65 -7.51
C ASP A 20 -9.66 -0.24 -6.13
N SER A 21 -9.86 1.03 -5.77
CA SER A 21 -9.48 1.53 -4.45
C SER A 21 -10.23 0.82 -3.33
N LYS A 22 -11.52 0.60 -3.51
CA LYS A 22 -12.33 -0.14 -2.53
C LYS A 22 -11.87 -1.59 -2.40
N ARG A 23 -11.49 -2.23 -3.51
CA ARG A 23 -10.92 -3.58 -3.48
C ARG A 23 -9.61 -3.62 -2.71
N LEU A 24 -8.73 -2.64 -2.92
CA LEU A 24 -7.46 -2.55 -2.21
C LEU A 24 -7.66 -2.32 -0.71
N ILE A 25 -8.62 -1.47 -0.34
CA ILE A 25 -8.93 -1.24 1.07
C ILE A 25 -9.32 -2.54 1.75
N GLU A 26 -10.24 -3.31 1.15
CA GLU A 26 -10.67 -4.58 1.73
C GLU A 26 -9.52 -5.58 1.83
N LEU A 27 -8.72 -5.68 0.77
CA LEU A 27 -7.58 -6.60 0.74
C LEU A 27 -6.56 -6.26 1.83
N PHE A 28 -6.13 -5.00 1.89
CA PHE A 28 -5.09 -4.58 2.84
C PHE A 28 -5.60 -4.56 4.28
N LYS A 29 -6.89 -4.25 4.47
CA LYS A 29 -7.54 -4.33 5.77
C LYS A 29 -7.52 -5.76 6.31
N GLN A 30 -7.87 -6.73 5.47
CA GLN A 30 -7.85 -8.15 5.87
C GLN A 30 -6.43 -8.64 6.17
N LEU A 31 -5.48 -8.28 5.32
CA LEU A 31 -4.10 -8.76 5.48
C LEU A 31 -3.39 -8.11 6.65
N SER A 32 -3.60 -6.82 6.88
CA SER A 32 -2.93 -6.10 7.96
C SER A 32 -3.64 -6.21 9.30
N GLY A 33 -4.95 -6.48 9.28
CA GLY A 33 -5.76 -6.44 10.49
C GLY A 33 -6.00 -5.03 11.02
N GLU A 34 -5.71 -4.01 10.20
CA GLU A 34 -5.79 -2.61 10.59
C GLU A 34 -6.76 -1.85 9.72
N PRO A 35 -7.42 -0.80 10.25
CA PRO A 35 -8.31 0.02 9.44
C PRO A 35 -7.54 0.95 8.51
N PRO A 36 -8.17 1.39 7.39
CA PRO A 36 -7.55 2.37 6.52
C PRO A 36 -7.49 3.74 7.18
N LYS A 37 -6.43 4.48 6.91
CA LYS A 37 -6.22 5.82 7.47
C LYS A 37 -5.56 6.71 6.44
N MET A 38 -5.96 7.97 6.38
CA MET A 38 -5.31 8.94 5.50
C MET A 38 -3.94 9.33 6.07
N TRP A 39 -2.95 9.28 5.19
CA TRP A 39 -1.58 9.72 5.45
C TRP A 39 -1.24 10.87 4.50
N TYR A 40 0.04 11.12 4.31
CA TYR A 40 0.49 12.27 3.52
C TYR A 40 0.10 12.14 2.05
N SER A 41 -0.17 13.28 1.42
CA SER A 41 -0.35 13.40 -0.04
C SER A 41 -1.44 12.48 -0.61
N GLY A 42 -2.52 12.29 0.13
CA GLY A 42 -3.64 11.47 -0.36
C GLY A 42 -3.37 9.98 -0.33
N THR A 43 -2.39 9.53 0.45
CA THR A 43 -2.06 8.11 0.59
C THR A 43 -2.93 7.48 1.68
N ILE A 44 -3.48 6.31 1.38
CA ILE A 44 -4.28 5.53 2.31
C ILE A 44 -3.38 4.44 2.86
N GLY A 45 -3.14 4.45 4.17
CA GLY A 45 -2.22 3.53 4.81
C GLY A 45 -2.89 2.65 5.84
N PHE A 46 -2.24 1.52 6.15
CA PHE A 46 -2.72 0.49 7.06
C PHE A 46 -1.61 0.14 8.04
N GLY A 47 -1.94 0.17 9.31
CA GLY A 47 -0.96 -0.10 10.35
C GLY A 47 0.00 1.07 10.55
N ARG A 48 0.95 0.86 11.44
CA ARG A 48 1.87 1.92 11.82
C ARG A 48 3.16 1.30 12.32
N TYR A 49 4.30 1.95 12.02
CA TYR A 49 5.58 1.61 12.64
C TYR A 49 6.36 2.88 12.88
N HIS A 50 7.28 2.82 13.84
CA HIS A 50 8.17 3.93 14.16
C HIS A 50 9.56 3.63 13.60
N TYR A 51 10.08 4.54 12.77
CA TYR A 51 11.40 4.39 12.21
C TYR A 51 12.37 5.37 12.88
N ARG A 52 13.63 4.95 12.93
CA ARG A 52 14.71 5.80 13.43
C ARG A 52 15.95 5.54 12.57
N TYR A 53 16.49 6.60 11.99
CA TYR A 53 17.70 6.53 11.18
C TYR A 53 18.92 6.85 12.05
N ASP A 54 20.11 6.41 11.59
CA ASP A 54 21.38 6.69 12.28
C ASP A 54 21.64 8.20 12.40
N SER A 55 21.10 9.00 11.48
CA SER A 55 21.20 10.45 11.52
C SER A 55 20.42 11.09 12.66
N GLY A 56 19.61 10.31 13.41
CA GLY A 56 18.74 10.82 14.44
C GLY A 56 17.34 11.16 13.97
N ARG A 57 17.10 11.10 12.67
CA ARG A 57 15.77 11.34 12.11
C ARG A 57 14.83 10.19 12.46
N GLU A 58 13.67 10.50 12.97
CA GLU A 58 12.67 9.49 13.33
C GLU A 58 11.26 9.96 13.02
N GLY A 59 10.33 9.03 12.95
CA GLY A 59 8.93 9.32 12.71
C GLY A 59 8.11 8.06 12.61
N ASP A 60 6.84 8.25 12.28
CA ASP A 60 5.89 7.15 12.08
C ASP A 60 5.47 7.07 10.63
N PHE A 61 5.19 5.84 10.17
CA PHE A 61 4.68 5.61 8.82
C PHE A 61 3.76 4.39 8.82
N PHE A 62 3.03 4.21 7.73
CA PHE A 62 2.16 3.03 7.58
C PHE A 62 2.99 1.81 7.21
N ARG A 63 2.43 0.61 7.41
CA ARG A 63 3.11 -0.65 7.07
C ARG A 63 2.85 -1.07 5.63
N ILE A 64 1.68 -0.76 5.09
CA ILE A 64 1.33 -0.97 3.69
C ILE A 64 0.30 0.09 3.31
N GLY A 65 0.26 0.49 2.04
CA GLY A 65 -0.70 1.50 1.63
C GLY A 65 -0.75 1.68 0.14
N PHE A 66 -1.62 2.57 -0.30
CA PHE A 66 -1.73 2.94 -1.70
C PHE A 66 -2.27 4.36 -1.83
N ALA A 67 -2.05 4.94 -3.00
CA ALA A 67 -2.58 6.25 -3.33
C ALA A 67 -3.18 6.23 -4.72
N PRO A 68 -4.47 6.53 -4.87
CA PRO A 68 -5.04 6.73 -6.20
C PRO A 68 -4.52 8.06 -6.77
N ARG A 69 -3.89 7.98 -7.93
CA ARG A 69 -3.35 9.13 -8.64
C ARG A 69 -4.05 9.24 -9.98
N LYS A 70 -3.91 10.37 -10.65
CA LYS A 70 -4.49 10.53 -11.98
C LYS A 70 -3.90 9.51 -12.94
N GLY A 71 -4.75 8.62 -13.45
CA GLY A 71 -4.37 7.61 -14.42
C GLY A 71 -3.64 6.39 -13.89
N LYS A 72 -3.46 6.28 -12.58
CA LYS A 72 -2.75 5.11 -12.00
C LYS A 72 -3.02 4.95 -10.52
N LEU A 73 -2.75 3.75 -10.02
CA LEU A 73 -2.70 3.46 -8.59
C LEU A 73 -1.24 3.33 -8.19
N SER A 74 -0.84 4.00 -7.13
CA SER A 74 0.50 3.90 -6.57
C SER A 74 0.41 3.03 -5.32
N ILE A 75 0.91 1.80 -5.39
CA ILE A 75 0.84 0.85 -4.27
C ILE A 75 2.19 0.84 -3.57
N HIS A 76 2.18 1.13 -2.27
CA HIS A 76 3.40 1.23 -1.47
C HIS A 76 3.69 -0.10 -0.78
N ILE A 77 4.79 -0.73 -1.19
CA ILE A 77 5.25 -2.01 -0.66
C ILE A 77 6.56 -1.76 0.09
N LEU A 78 6.52 -1.92 1.39
CA LEU A 78 7.64 -1.61 2.26
C LEU A 78 8.34 -2.88 2.72
N PRO A 79 9.65 -2.81 2.99
CA PRO A 79 10.46 -1.59 2.93
C PRO A 79 10.91 -1.22 1.51
N ASP A 80 10.95 -2.17 0.57
CA ASP A 80 11.26 -1.93 -0.83
C ASP A 80 10.84 -3.12 -1.68
N LEU A 81 10.72 -2.93 -3.00
CA LEU A 81 10.27 -3.96 -3.92
C LEU A 81 11.35 -5.00 -4.25
N ASP A 82 12.62 -4.62 -4.17
CA ASP A 82 13.72 -5.51 -4.55
C ASP A 82 13.76 -6.78 -3.70
N ARG A 83 13.33 -6.70 -2.45
CA ARG A 83 13.27 -7.85 -1.55
C ARG A 83 12.31 -8.93 -2.02
N PHE A 84 11.33 -8.54 -2.84
CA PHE A 84 10.26 -9.42 -3.28
C PHE A 84 10.25 -9.63 -4.79
N GLU A 85 11.41 -9.49 -5.42
CA GLU A 85 11.55 -9.51 -6.87
C GLU A 85 10.88 -10.73 -7.52
N ALA A 86 11.04 -11.89 -6.94
CA ALA A 86 10.45 -13.11 -7.49
C ALA A 86 8.93 -13.05 -7.55
N THR A 87 8.30 -12.43 -6.56
CA THR A 87 6.85 -12.27 -6.53
C THR A 87 6.41 -11.14 -7.46
N VAL A 88 7.13 -10.02 -7.44
CA VAL A 88 6.82 -8.86 -8.28
C VAL A 88 6.78 -9.24 -9.76
N LYS A 89 7.72 -10.07 -10.20
CA LYS A 89 7.79 -10.50 -11.60
C LYS A 89 6.54 -11.23 -12.10
N LYS A 90 5.74 -11.76 -11.20
CA LYS A 90 4.53 -12.54 -11.55
C LYS A 90 3.28 -11.67 -11.63
N LEU A 91 3.38 -10.36 -11.34
CA LEU A 91 2.21 -9.49 -11.24
C LEU A 91 1.50 -9.22 -12.57
N GLY A 92 2.25 -9.07 -13.66
CA GLY A 92 1.67 -8.71 -14.97
C GLY A 92 2.17 -7.36 -15.43
N GLN A 93 1.25 -6.45 -15.79
CA GLN A 93 1.60 -5.13 -16.33
C GLN A 93 1.71 -4.08 -15.23
N TYR A 94 2.93 -3.63 -14.98
CA TYR A 94 3.22 -2.66 -13.93
C TYR A 94 4.48 -1.87 -14.25
N LYS A 95 4.64 -0.77 -13.50
CA LYS A 95 5.90 -0.02 -13.45
C LYS A 95 6.29 0.08 -11.99
N THR A 96 7.56 0.28 -11.71
CA THR A 96 8.06 0.34 -10.34
C THR A 96 8.89 1.57 -10.07
N GLY A 97 8.76 2.10 -8.84
CA GLY A 97 9.75 2.94 -8.21
C GLY A 97 10.46 2.09 -7.14
N ARG A 98 11.10 2.73 -6.18
CA ARG A 98 11.86 2.01 -5.14
C ARG A 98 10.95 1.17 -4.22
N SER A 99 9.88 1.78 -3.74
CA SER A 99 8.92 1.13 -2.84
C SER A 99 7.51 1.19 -3.40
N CYS A 100 7.35 1.70 -4.61
CA CYS A 100 6.04 1.90 -5.21
C CYS A 100 5.86 1.03 -6.43
N LEU A 101 4.69 0.43 -6.50
CA LEU A 101 4.23 -0.32 -7.64
C LEU A 101 3.14 0.51 -8.32
N TYR A 102 3.32 0.82 -9.60
CA TYR A 102 2.38 1.67 -10.35
C TYR A 102 1.59 0.81 -11.32
N VAL A 103 0.27 0.80 -11.17
CA VAL A 103 -0.63 0.07 -12.05
C VAL A 103 -1.78 0.98 -12.47
N LYS A 104 -2.25 0.84 -13.71
CA LYS A 104 -3.40 1.60 -14.17
C LYS A 104 -4.68 1.07 -13.57
N ARG A 105 -4.86 -0.24 -13.58
CA ARG A 105 -6.04 -0.92 -13.07
C ARG A 105 -5.62 -2.22 -12.40
N LEU A 106 -6.37 -2.64 -11.38
CA LEU A 106 -6.10 -3.91 -10.72
C LEU A 106 -6.23 -5.10 -11.68
N ASP A 107 -7.11 -4.98 -12.67
CA ASP A 107 -7.28 -6.04 -13.67
C ASP A 107 -6.05 -6.24 -14.56
N ASP A 108 -5.14 -5.28 -14.59
CA ASP A 108 -3.88 -5.40 -15.34
C ASP A 108 -2.85 -6.30 -14.65
N ILE A 109 -3.07 -6.60 -13.37
CA ILE A 109 -2.17 -7.44 -12.60
C ILE A 109 -2.93 -8.63 -12.01
N ASP A 110 -2.18 -9.65 -11.60
CA ASP A 110 -2.75 -10.80 -10.90
C ASP A 110 -2.98 -10.43 -9.43
N VAL A 111 -4.25 -10.30 -9.05
CA VAL A 111 -4.62 -9.88 -7.69
C VAL A 111 -4.16 -10.91 -6.63
N GLU A 112 -4.17 -12.20 -6.96
CA GLU A 112 -3.65 -13.23 -6.05
C GLU A 112 -2.17 -13.03 -5.78
N THR A 113 -1.41 -12.67 -6.82
CA THR A 113 0.02 -12.36 -6.67
C THR A 113 0.22 -11.09 -5.85
N LEU A 114 -0.63 -10.08 -6.06
CA LEU A 114 -0.59 -8.86 -5.24
C LEU A 114 -0.86 -9.20 -3.77
N GLN A 115 -1.82 -10.06 -3.51
CA GLN A 115 -2.14 -10.51 -2.15
C GLN A 115 -0.93 -11.21 -1.52
N GLN A 116 -0.25 -12.07 -2.27
CA GLN A 116 0.96 -12.74 -1.80
C GLN A 116 2.06 -11.74 -1.49
N LEU A 117 2.28 -10.76 -2.39
CA LEU A 117 3.28 -9.72 -2.22
C LEU A 117 2.99 -8.88 -0.96
N ALA A 118 1.74 -8.48 -0.78
CA ALA A 118 1.33 -7.71 0.38
C ALA A 118 1.55 -8.47 1.68
N ARG A 119 1.24 -9.78 1.67
CA ARG A 119 1.47 -10.63 2.85
C ARG A 119 2.96 -10.73 3.16
N GLN A 120 3.79 -10.94 2.15
CA GLN A 120 5.24 -10.99 2.32
C GLN A 120 5.79 -9.67 2.87
N ALA A 121 5.31 -8.55 2.35
CA ALA A 121 5.73 -7.23 2.79
C ALA A 121 5.36 -6.99 4.25
N LEU A 122 4.14 -7.33 4.63
CA LEU A 122 3.68 -7.15 6.01
C LEU A 122 4.46 -8.04 6.98
N GLU A 123 4.77 -9.28 6.60
CA GLU A 123 5.59 -10.18 7.41
C GLU A 123 6.99 -9.61 7.60
N GLU A 124 7.60 -9.07 6.53
CA GLU A 124 8.92 -8.46 6.62
C GLU A 124 8.90 -7.22 7.49
N MET A 125 7.88 -6.38 7.36
CA MET A 125 7.73 -5.19 8.21
C MET A 125 7.56 -5.57 9.67
N ASN A 126 6.81 -6.63 9.96
CA ASN A 126 6.64 -7.11 11.33
C ASN A 126 7.93 -7.69 11.89
N ARG A 127 8.78 -8.27 11.04
CA ARG A 127 10.08 -8.77 11.45
C ARG A 127 11.04 -7.63 11.78
N LEU A 128 11.07 -6.60 10.93
CA LEU A 128 11.97 -5.45 11.09
C LEU A 128 11.50 -4.49 12.18
N TYR A 129 10.19 -4.31 12.28
CA TYR A 129 9.56 -3.38 13.22
C TYR A 129 8.41 -4.11 13.91
N PRO A 130 8.70 -4.94 14.93
CA PRO A 130 7.65 -5.72 15.59
C PRO A 130 6.53 -4.82 16.11
N PRO A 131 5.27 -5.27 16.02
CA PRO A 131 4.16 -4.50 16.57
C PRO A 131 4.32 -4.31 18.07
N GLU A 132 3.97 -3.14 18.55
CA GLU A 132 3.95 -2.89 19.98
C GLU A 132 2.78 -3.64 20.61
N SER A 133 3.04 -4.39 21.67
CA SER A 133 2.02 -5.15 22.38
C SER A 133 1.28 -4.28 23.39
#